data_a9a29ae2854b96c7cc9d68e619be5a4a
#
_entry.id   a9a29ae2854b96c7cc9d68e619be5a4a
#
_cell.length_a   1.000
_cell.length_b   1.000
_cell.length_c   1.000
_cell.angle_alpha   90.00
_cell.angle_beta   90.00
_cell.angle_gamma   90.00
#
_symmetry.space_group_name_H-M   'P 1'
#
loop_
_entity.id
_entity.type
_entity.pdbx_description
1 polymer ?
#
loop_
_entity_poly.entity_id
_entity_poly.type
_entity_poly.pdbx_seq_one_letter_code
_entity_poly.pdbx_strand_id
1 'polypeptide(L)'
;MKDRILVVDDMEMNREILKGIFEEDYEVILAENGREAVEYINNNRGKLAAILLDIVMPEMDGFEVLASMNGAGLLEHLPVIMISAETSAAYIDHAYELGAAEYISRPFDEQTVKRRVKNTITLYSKQKSLENLVTEQILEKEKSNQVMIEILSHIVEFRNGESGLHVLHIRR
;
A
#
# COMPACT_ATOMS: atom_id res chain seq x y z
N MET A 1 -13.00 12.16 7.69
CA MET A 1 -12.48 11.07 8.53
C MET A 1 -10.98 11.18 8.47
N LYS A 2 -10.28 11.21 9.61
CA LYS A 2 -8.81 11.27 9.61
C LYS A 2 -8.23 9.92 9.18
N ASP A 3 -7.12 9.96 8.46
CA ASP A 3 -6.33 8.76 8.19
C ASP A 3 -5.75 8.20 9.49
N ARG A 4 -5.56 6.88 9.56
CA ARG A 4 -5.03 6.20 10.74
C ARG A 4 -3.56 5.90 10.59
N ILE A 5 -2.81 6.14 11.66
CA ILE A 5 -1.42 5.69 11.77
C ILE A 5 -1.27 4.80 13.01
N LEU A 6 -0.44 3.78 12.91
CA LEU A 6 -0.08 2.90 14.01
C LEU A 6 1.30 3.27 14.52
N VAL A 7 1.43 3.54 15.81
CA VAL A 7 2.70 3.81 16.49
C VAL A 7 3.03 2.60 17.36
N VAL A 8 4.19 2.00 17.13
CA VAL A 8 4.66 0.79 17.79
C VAL A 8 5.98 1.07 18.49
N ASP A 9 5.99 1.06 19.81
CA ASP A 9 7.17 1.29 20.65
C ASP A 9 6.91 0.68 22.04
N ASP A 10 7.86 0.02 22.65
CA ASP A 10 7.68 -0.58 23.96
C ASP A 10 7.68 0.47 25.10
N MET A 11 8.29 1.65 24.86
CA MET A 11 8.32 2.73 25.82
C MET A 11 7.06 3.63 25.71
N GLU A 12 6.28 3.70 26.76
CA GLU A 12 5.07 4.55 26.82
C GLU A 12 5.36 6.02 26.51
N MET A 13 6.48 6.56 27.03
CA MET A 13 6.89 7.94 26.77
C MET A 13 7.08 8.21 25.28
N ASN A 14 7.69 7.30 24.55
CA ASN A 14 7.89 7.44 23.09
C ASN A 14 6.56 7.43 22.35
N ARG A 15 5.65 6.52 22.73
CA ARG A 15 4.30 6.45 22.14
C ARG A 15 3.52 7.74 22.38
N GLU A 16 3.54 8.29 23.59
CA GLU A 16 2.84 9.55 23.90
C GLU A 16 3.45 10.75 23.19
N ILE A 17 4.77 10.82 23.02
CA ILE A 17 5.43 11.87 22.24
C ILE A 17 4.95 11.81 20.78
N LEU A 18 5.01 10.65 20.14
CA LEU A 18 4.59 10.50 18.75
C LEU A 18 3.09 10.74 18.57
N LYS A 19 2.26 10.29 19.53
CA LYS A 19 0.84 10.59 19.53
C LYS A 19 0.59 12.10 19.58
N GLY A 20 1.24 12.84 20.49
CA GLY A 20 1.11 14.29 20.59
C GLY A 20 1.52 15.01 19.30
N ILE A 21 2.53 14.48 18.59
CA ILE A 21 2.98 15.04 17.31
C ILE A 21 1.92 14.87 16.20
N PHE A 22 1.20 13.76 16.17
CA PHE A 22 0.37 13.38 15.01
C PHE A 22 -1.15 13.45 15.25
N GLU A 23 -1.64 13.52 16.48
CA GLU A 23 -3.09 13.44 16.79
C GLU A 23 -3.94 14.57 16.22
N GLU A 24 -3.33 15.71 15.89
CA GLU A 24 -4.04 16.80 15.20
C GLU A 24 -4.43 16.41 13.77
N ASP A 25 -3.54 15.71 13.06
CA ASP A 25 -3.68 15.38 11.63
C ASP A 25 -4.23 13.97 11.39
N TYR A 26 -3.95 13.02 12.30
CA TYR A 26 -4.25 11.59 12.14
C TYR A 26 -5.00 11.02 13.35
N GLU A 27 -5.70 9.92 13.14
CA GLU A 27 -6.15 9.04 14.23
C GLU A 27 -4.97 8.12 14.60
N VAL A 28 -4.39 8.34 15.79
CA VAL A 28 -3.20 7.61 16.23
C VAL A 28 -3.60 6.39 17.06
N ILE A 29 -3.19 5.22 16.61
CA ILE A 29 -3.34 3.96 17.30
C ILE A 29 -1.98 3.59 17.90
N LEU A 30 -1.97 3.10 19.13
CA LEU A 30 -0.75 2.73 19.86
C LEU A 30 -0.68 1.21 20.02
N ALA A 31 0.51 0.66 19.88
CA ALA A 31 0.84 -0.73 20.19
C ALA A 31 2.14 -0.78 21.02
N GLU A 32 2.20 -1.68 22.00
CA GLU A 32 3.29 -1.74 22.98
C GLU A 32 4.41 -2.70 22.58
N ASN A 33 4.14 -3.56 21.60
CA ASN A 33 5.08 -4.57 21.13
C ASN A 33 4.78 -5.01 19.69
N GLY A 34 5.71 -5.74 19.11
CA GLY A 34 5.58 -6.21 17.72
C GLY A 34 4.42 -7.17 17.50
N ARG A 35 4.10 -7.99 18.47
CA ARG A 35 3.00 -8.97 18.38
C ARG A 35 1.64 -8.28 18.30
N GLU A 36 1.40 -7.31 19.19
CA GLU A 36 0.19 -6.49 19.19
C GLU A 36 0.06 -5.71 17.89
N ALA A 37 1.18 -5.17 17.39
CA ALA A 37 1.21 -4.49 16.09
C ALA A 37 0.79 -5.41 14.94
N VAL A 38 1.36 -6.61 14.83
CA VAL A 38 1.02 -7.57 13.77
C VAL A 38 -0.45 -8.00 13.85
N GLU A 39 -0.97 -8.24 15.04
CA GLU A 39 -2.39 -8.56 15.26
C GLU A 39 -3.29 -7.41 14.79
N TYR A 40 -2.97 -6.18 15.19
CA TYR A 40 -3.75 -5.00 14.77
C TYR A 40 -3.72 -4.80 13.26
N ILE A 41 -2.56 -4.92 12.64
CA ILE A 41 -2.37 -4.78 11.19
C ILE A 41 -3.23 -5.82 10.44
N ASN A 42 -3.19 -7.08 10.87
CA ASN A 42 -3.95 -8.16 10.23
C ASN A 42 -5.46 -7.95 10.31
N ASN A 43 -5.96 -7.43 11.43
CA ASN A 43 -7.38 -7.16 11.64
C ASN A 43 -7.87 -5.86 10.97
N ASN A 44 -6.96 -4.98 10.56
CA ASN A 44 -7.27 -3.65 10.01
C ASN A 44 -6.61 -3.39 8.66
N ARG A 45 -6.44 -4.41 7.84
CA ARG A 45 -5.86 -4.29 6.50
C ARG A 45 -6.59 -3.22 5.67
N GLY A 46 -5.84 -2.33 5.06
CA GLY A 46 -6.37 -1.26 4.22
C GLY A 46 -6.96 -0.04 4.97
N LYS A 47 -6.93 -0.04 6.31
CA LYS A 47 -7.42 1.09 7.14
C LYS A 47 -6.30 1.96 7.70
N LEU A 48 -5.04 1.55 7.56
CA LEU A 48 -3.86 2.29 8.01
C LEU A 48 -3.23 3.04 6.84
N ALA A 49 -2.78 4.26 7.10
CA ALA A 49 -2.03 5.09 6.16
C ALA A 49 -0.52 4.92 6.31
N ALA A 50 -0.03 4.64 7.51
CA ALA A 50 1.37 4.37 7.80
C ALA A 50 1.54 3.66 9.16
N ILE A 51 2.72 3.08 9.34
CA ILE A 51 3.19 2.53 10.62
C ILE A 51 4.48 3.22 11.01
N LEU A 52 4.54 3.72 12.24
CA LEU A 52 5.74 4.23 12.89
C LEU A 52 6.23 3.14 13.85
N LEU A 53 7.41 2.57 13.60
CA LEU A 53 7.85 1.34 14.22
C LEU A 53 9.25 1.49 14.82
N ASP A 54 9.38 1.25 16.13
CA ASP A 54 10.68 1.11 16.76
C ASP A 54 11.30 -0.26 16.44
N ILE A 55 12.64 -0.32 16.42
CA ILE A 55 13.38 -1.55 16.17
C ILE A 55 13.51 -2.36 17.44
N VAL A 56 13.98 -1.74 18.53
CA VAL A 56 14.38 -2.43 19.74
C VAL A 56 13.17 -2.58 20.67
N MET A 57 12.55 -3.73 20.63
CA MET A 57 11.42 -4.09 21.47
C MET A 57 11.59 -5.52 22.01
N PRO A 58 11.05 -5.84 23.20
CA PRO A 58 11.07 -7.21 23.72
C PRO A 58 10.14 -8.13 22.92
N GLU A 59 10.38 -9.43 22.99
CA GLU A 59 9.63 -10.53 22.38
C GLU A 59 9.66 -10.57 20.85
N MET A 60 9.24 -9.50 20.19
CA MET A 60 9.22 -9.36 18.73
C MET A 60 9.73 -7.97 18.38
N ASP A 61 10.89 -7.89 17.75
CA ASP A 61 11.50 -6.63 17.38
C ASP A 61 10.90 -6.02 16.09
N GLY A 62 11.30 -4.78 15.77
CA GLY A 62 10.78 -4.08 14.60
C GLY A 62 11.16 -4.73 13.27
N PHE A 63 12.29 -5.39 13.18
CA PHE A 63 12.69 -6.12 11.96
C PHE A 63 11.83 -7.35 11.73
N GLU A 64 11.45 -8.07 12.79
CA GLU A 64 10.55 -9.21 12.73
C GLU A 64 9.14 -8.80 12.28
N VAL A 65 8.64 -7.64 12.78
CA VAL A 65 7.38 -7.04 12.32
C VAL A 65 7.45 -6.72 10.81
N LEU A 66 8.53 -6.04 10.39
CA LEU A 66 8.74 -5.63 9.01
C LEU A 66 8.86 -6.85 8.07
N ALA A 67 9.60 -7.88 8.48
CA ALA A 67 9.72 -9.13 7.73
C ALA A 67 8.37 -9.86 7.59
N SER A 68 7.57 -9.88 8.65
CA SER A 68 6.20 -10.45 8.62
C SER A 68 5.31 -9.72 7.61
N MET A 69 5.37 -8.39 7.59
CA MET A 69 4.61 -7.57 6.64
C MET A 69 5.08 -7.76 5.20
N ASN A 70 6.39 -7.87 4.99
CA ASN A 70 6.97 -8.14 3.68
C ASN A 70 6.52 -9.50 3.14
N GLY A 71 6.60 -10.54 3.95
CA GLY A 71 6.11 -11.87 3.60
C GLY A 71 4.62 -11.93 3.27
N ALA A 72 3.83 -11.03 3.85
CA ALA A 72 2.39 -10.89 3.58
C ALA A 72 2.05 -9.95 2.40
N GLY A 73 3.05 -9.36 1.72
CA GLY A 73 2.86 -8.43 0.60
C GLY A 73 2.24 -7.08 1.00
N LEU A 74 2.31 -6.69 2.27
CA LEU A 74 1.65 -5.49 2.77
C LEU A 74 2.44 -4.21 2.50
N LEU A 75 3.75 -4.31 2.33
CA LEU A 75 4.63 -3.15 2.21
C LEU A 75 4.47 -2.35 0.90
N GLU A 76 3.86 -2.94 -0.12
CA GLU A 76 3.57 -2.25 -1.38
C GLU A 76 2.56 -1.09 -1.19
N HIS A 77 1.64 -1.24 -0.22
CA HIS A 77 0.52 -0.30 -0.04
C HIS A 77 0.47 0.34 1.35
N LEU A 78 1.27 -0.14 2.28
CA LEU A 78 1.32 0.34 3.67
C LEU A 78 2.76 0.66 4.05
N PRO A 79 3.15 1.95 4.05
CA PRO A 79 4.51 2.35 4.39
C PRO A 79 4.81 2.12 5.86
N VAL A 80 5.99 1.55 6.12
CA VAL A 80 6.58 1.44 7.45
C VAL A 80 7.72 2.44 7.57
N ILE A 81 7.64 3.30 8.57
CA ILE A 81 8.64 4.29 8.91
C ILE A 81 9.29 3.83 10.21
N MET A 82 10.57 3.45 10.12
CA MET A 82 11.33 3.06 11.30
C MET A 82 11.71 4.31 12.10
N ILE A 83 11.47 4.29 13.41
CA ILE A 83 11.87 5.39 14.33
C ILE A 83 12.63 4.79 15.48
N SER A 84 13.96 4.88 15.45
CA SER A 84 14.82 4.21 16.42
C SER A 84 16.00 5.07 16.91
N ALA A 85 16.50 4.74 18.10
CA ALA A 85 17.74 5.30 18.62
C ALA A 85 18.99 4.68 17.96
N GLU A 86 18.84 3.55 17.27
CA GLU A 86 19.92 2.92 16.53
C GLU A 86 20.31 3.76 15.30
N THR A 87 21.60 4.06 15.17
CA THR A 87 22.11 4.93 14.11
C THR A 87 23.19 4.28 13.26
N SER A 88 23.51 3.00 13.52
CA SER A 88 24.50 2.29 12.72
C SER A 88 24.03 2.06 11.29
N ALA A 89 24.95 2.21 10.33
CA ALA A 89 24.64 2.00 8.93
C ALA A 89 24.07 0.60 8.67
N ALA A 90 24.57 -0.43 9.37
CA ALA A 90 24.08 -1.80 9.22
C ALA A 90 22.60 -1.96 9.58
N TYR A 91 22.12 -1.28 10.63
CA TYR A 91 20.69 -1.31 11.01
C TYR A 91 19.84 -0.55 10.02
N ILE A 92 20.30 0.59 9.55
CA ILE A 92 19.61 1.41 8.56
C ILE A 92 19.48 0.65 7.23
N ASP A 93 20.59 0.10 6.74
CA ASP A 93 20.61 -0.68 5.49
C ASP A 93 19.69 -1.90 5.59
N HIS A 94 19.75 -2.62 6.71
CA HIS A 94 18.89 -3.78 6.94
C HIS A 94 17.41 -3.43 6.95
N ALA A 95 17.02 -2.29 7.54
CA ALA A 95 15.64 -1.81 7.51
C ALA A 95 15.15 -1.58 6.06
N TYR A 96 15.95 -0.91 5.24
CA TYR A 96 15.60 -0.69 3.83
C TYR A 96 15.57 -1.97 3.00
N GLU A 97 16.50 -2.90 3.23
CA GLU A 97 16.50 -4.22 2.58
C GLU A 97 15.23 -5.03 2.89
N LEU A 98 14.71 -4.90 4.10
CA LEU A 98 13.44 -5.54 4.50
C LEU A 98 12.19 -4.81 3.97
N GLY A 99 12.36 -3.62 3.38
CA GLY A 99 11.28 -2.88 2.74
C GLY A 99 10.72 -1.72 3.55
N ALA A 100 11.46 -1.19 4.54
CA ALA A 100 11.09 0.06 5.20
C ALA A 100 11.01 1.20 4.18
N ALA A 101 9.98 2.03 4.27
CA ALA A 101 9.81 3.18 3.40
C ALA A 101 10.71 4.36 3.80
N GLU A 102 11.00 4.48 5.10
CA GLU A 102 11.78 5.58 5.66
C GLU A 102 12.42 5.14 6.99
N TYR A 103 13.53 5.79 7.36
CA TYR A 103 14.22 5.59 8.64
C TYR A 103 14.51 6.94 9.30
N ILE A 104 14.03 7.13 10.52
CA ILE A 104 14.19 8.35 11.30
C ILE A 104 14.92 8.02 12.60
N SER A 105 16.13 8.58 12.76
CA SER A 105 16.92 8.39 13.98
C SER A 105 16.46 9.31 15.10
N ARG A 106 16.48 8.81 16.33
CA ARG A 106 16.31 9.61 17.55
C ARG A 106 17.66 10.14 18.01
N PRO A 107 17.74 11.36 18.63
CA PRO A 107 16.63 12.31 18.79
C PRO A 107 16.26 12.98 17.47
N PHE A 108 14.98 13.32 17.29
CA PHE A 108 14.46 13.97 16.09
C PHE A 108 13.82 15.32 16.41
N ASP A 109 13.76 16.18 15.42
CA ASP A 109 12.98 17.41 15.43
C ASP A 109 11.52 17.11 15.01
N GLU A 110 10.55 17.64 15.77
CA GLU A 110 9.13 17.40 15.56
C GLU A 110 8.66 17.80 14.15
N GLN A 111 9.08 18.96 13.67
CA GLN A 111 8.74 19.48 12.35
C GLN A 111 9.29 18.58 11.24
N THR A 112 10.51 18.10 11.42
CA THR A 112 11.17 17.19 10.47
C THR A 112 10.43 15.85 10.41
N VAL A 113 10.07 15.28 11.56
CA VAL A 113 9.32 14.02 11.62
C VAL A 113 7.94 14.19 10.98
N LYS A 114 7.19 15.22 11.32
CA LYS A 114 5.88 15.51 10.70
C LYS A 114 5.98 15.56 9.18
N ARG A 115 6.96 16.28 8.65
CA ARG A 115 7.17 16.44 7.21
C ARG A 115 7.51 15.13 6.52
N ARG A 116 8.43 14.35 7.08
CA ARG A 116 8.87 13.07 6.50
C ARG A 116 7.75 12.05 6.47
N VAL A 117 7.01 11.91 7.56
CA VAL A 117 5.85 11.01 7.64
C VAL A 117 4.76 11.42 6.66
N LYS A 118 4.40 12.71 6.61
CA LYS A 118 3.41 13.24 5.67
C LYS A 118 3.81 13.02 4.21
N ASN A 119 5.08 13.25 3.86
CA ASN A 119 5.58 13.03 2.51
C ASN A 119 5.50 11.55 2.12
N THR A 120 5.86 10.66 3.01
CA THR A 120 5.79 9.21 2.79
C THR A 120 4.35 8.75 2.58
N ILE A 121 3.41 9.17 3.44
CA ILE A 121 1.98 8.86 3.30
C ILE A 121 1.44 9.39 1.96
N THR A 122 1.78 10.63 1.61
CA THR A 122 1.35 11.26 0.35
C THR A 122 1.86 10.49 -0.87
N LEU A 123 3.11 10.04 -0.85
CA LEU A 123 3.71 9.27 -1.94
C LEU A 123 2.96 7.95 -2.15
N TYR A 124 2.72 7.18 -1.10
CA TYR A 124 2.01 5.91 -1.16
C TYR A 124 0.54 6.08 -1.59
N SER A 125 -0.13 7.12 -1.10
CA SER A 125 -1.50 7.46 -1.52
C SER A 125 -1.59 7.79 -3.01
N LYS A 126 -0.63 8.55 -3.55
CA LYS A 126 -0.56 8.86 -4.99
C LYS A 126 -0.27 7.62 -5.82
N GLN A 127 0.65 6.78 -5.38
CA GLN A 127 0.95 5.51 -6.05
C GLN A 127 -0.30 4.63 -6.15
N LYS A 128 -1.02 4.44 -5.04
CA LYS A 128 -2.26 3.67 -5.00
C LYS A 128 -3.34 4.24 -5.94
N SER A 129 -3.46 5.57 -5.99
CA SER A 129 -4.40 6.24 -6.89
C SER A 129 -4.06 6.01 -8.37
N LEU A 130 -2.77 6.05 -8.72
CA LEU A 130 -2.31 5.75 -10.08
C LEU A 130 -2.55 4.29 -10.47
N GLU A 131 -2.28 3.35 -9.59
CA GLU A 131 -2.54 1.92 -9.82
C GLU A 131 -4.02 1.64 -10.07
N ASN A 132 -4.91 2.25 -9.28
CA ASN A 132 -6.35 2.16 -9.47
C ASN A 132 -6.79 2.74 -10.82
N LEU A 133 -6.26 3.91 -11.22
CA LEU A 133 -6.57 4.53 -12.49
C LEU A 133 -6.12 3.68 -13.68
N VAL A 134 -4.91 3.11 -13.62
CA VAL A 134 -4.39 2.19 -14.65
C VAL A 134 -5.28 0.95 -14.76
N THR A 135 -5.68 0.37 -13.64
CA THR A 135 -6.57 -0.80 -13.61
C THR A 135 -7.92 -0.49 -14.26
N GLU A 136 -8.52 0.67 -13.94
CA GLU A 136 -9.76 1.13 -14.54
C GLU A 136 -9.66 1.30 -16.06
N GLN A 137 -8.57 1.93 -16.53
CA GLN A 137 -8.33 2.11 -17.96
C GLN A 137 -8.14 0.78 -18.71
N ILE A 138 -7.48 -0.20 -18.09
CA ILE A 138 -7.33 -1.53 -18.67
C ILE A 138 -8.70 -2.20 -18.82
N LEU A 139 -9.55 -2.17 -17.79
CA LEU A 139 -10.89 -2.75 -17.83
C LEU A 139 -11.80 -2.08 -18.87
N GLU A 140 -11.72 -0.76 -19.01
CA GLU A 140 -12.48 -0.04 -20.06
C GLU A 140 -12.01 -0.45 -21.47
N LYS A 141 -10.70 -0.57 -21.66
CA LYS A 141 -10.13 -1.00 -22.94
C LYS A 141 -10.51 -2.43 -23.30
N GLU A 142 -10.51 -3.33 -22.34
CA GLU A 142 -10.97 -4.72 -22.54
C GLU A 142 -12.43 -4.79 -22.94
N LYS A 143 -13.32 -4.04 -22.26
CA LYS A 143 -14.74 -3.94 -22.64
C LYS A 143 -14.93 -3.40 -24.06
N SER A 144 -14.21 -2.35 -24.42
CA SER A 144 -14.25 -1.77 -25.77
C SER A 144 -13.79 -2.75 -26.83
N ASN A 145 -12.72 -3.51 -26.57
CA ASN A 145 -12.22 -4.55 -27.48
C ASN A 145 -13.24 -5.68 -27.64
N GLN A 146 -13.92 -6.09 -26.57
CA GLN A 146 -14.94 -7.15 -26.63
C GLN A 146 -16.14 -6.72 -27.48
N VAL A 147 -16.63 -5.48 -27.33
CA VAL A 147 -17.70 -4.93 -28.16
C VAL A 147 -17.28 -4.89 -29.64
N MET A 148 -16.05 -4.51 -29.94
CA MET A 148 -15.52 -4.48 -31.31
C MET A 148 -15.47 -5.88 -31.92
N ILE A 149 -15.07 -6.89 -31.17
CA ILE A 149 -15.06 -8.30 -31.61
C ILE A 149 -16.49 -8.78 -31.91
N GLU A 150 -17.46 -8.45 -31.06
CA GLU A 150 -18.88 -8.78 -31.32
C GLU A 150 -19.40 -8.16 -32.62
N ILE A 151 -19.13 -6.86 -32.83
CA ILE A 151 -19.55 -6.16 -34.05
C ILE A 151 -18.91 -6.80 -35.29
N LEU A 152 -17.61 -7.10 -35.23
CA LEU A 152 -16.91 -7.74 -36.35
C LEU A 152 -17.46 -9.15 -36.63
N SER A 153 -17.78 -9.92 -35.57
CA SER A 153 -18.38 -11.25 -35.73
C SER A 153 -19.74 -11.17 -36.42
N HIS A 154 -20.61 -10.22 -36.05
CA HIS A 154 -21.88 -10.01 -36.71
C HIS A 154 -21.75 -9.57 -38.17
N ILE A 155 -20.78 -8.73 -38.50
CA ILE A 155 -20.50 -8.32 -39.88
C ILE A 155 -20.06 -9.52 -40.73
N VAL A 156 -19.20 -10.39 -40.19
CA VAL A 156 -18.76 -11.59 -40.90
C VAL A 156 -19.88 -12.60 -41.09
N GLU A 157 -20.74 -12.79 -40.08
CA GLU A 157 -21.90 -13.66 -40.19
C GLU A 157 -22.92 -13.15 -41.23
N PHE A 158 -23.19 -11.84 -41.23
CA PHE A 158 -24.09 -11.23 -42.22
C PHE A 158 -23.56 -11.42 -43.67
N ARG A 159 -22.25 -11.19 -43.85
CA ARG A 159 -21.58 -11.35 -45.16
C ARG A 159 -21.60 -12.79 -45.67
N ASN A 160 -21.43 -13.76 -44.75
CA ASN A 160 -21.48 -15.18 -45.08
C ASN A 160 -22.94 -15.64 -45.39
N GLY A 161 -23.92 -15.06 -44.71
CA GLY A 161 -25.36 -15.30 -45.00
C GLY A 161 -25.76 -14.82 -46.38
N GLU A 162 -25.34 -13.61 -46.81
CA GLU A 162 -25.58 -13.11 -48.15
C GLU A 162 -24.88 -13.94 -49.24
N SER A 163 -23.63 -14.37 -48.97
CA SER A 163 -22.90 -15.27 -49.90
C SER A 163 -23.60 -16.63 -50.07
N GLY A 164 -24.20 -17.14 -48.99
CA GLY A 164 -25.01 -18.38 -49.04
C GLY A 164 -26.27 -18.27 -49.87
N LEU A 165 -26.96 -17.13 -49.82
CA LEU A 165 -28.12 -16.83 -50.63
C LEU A 165 -27.79 -16.65 -52.12
N HIS A 166 -26.66 -16.07 -52.45
CA HIS A 166 -26.17 -15.95 -53.83
C HIS A 166 -25.84 -17.31 -54.46
N VAL A 167 -25.31 -18.25 -53.70
CA VAL A 167 -25.00 -19.61 -54.18
C VAL A 167 -26.28 -20.41 -54.46
N LEU A 168 -27.35 -20.18 -53.72
CA LEU A 168 -28.65 -20.85 -53.94
C LEU A 168 -29.41 -20.32 -55.18
N HIS A 169 -29.13 -19.08 -55.61
CA HIS A 169 -29.78 -18.48 -56.81
C HIS A 169 -29.13 -18.88 -58.13
N ILE A 170 -27.91 -19.41 -58.15
CA ILE A 170 -27.21 -19.83 -59.38
C ILE A 170 -27.53 -21.29 -59.78
N ARG A 171 -28.29 -22.03 -58.99
CA ARG A 171 -28.69 -23.42 -59.26
C ARG A 171 -30.13 -23.62 -59.73
N ARG A 172 -30.73 -22.61 -60.38
CA ARG A 172 -32.01 -22.75 -61.09
C ARG A 172 -31.89 -22.46 -62.58
#